data_acfaf610446681e3daba3c71bdb8f3c2
#
_entry.id   acfaf610446681e3daba3c71bdb8f3c2
#
_cell.length_a   1.000
_cell.length_b   1.000
_cell.length_c   1.000
_cell.angle_alpha   90.00
_cell.angle_beta   90.00
_cell.angle_gamma   90.00
#
_symmetry.space_group_name_H-M   'P 1'
#
loop_
_entity.id
_entity.type
_entity.pdbx_description
1 polymer ?
#
loop_
_entity_poly.entity_id
_entity_poly.type
_entity_poly.pdbx_seq_one_letter_code
_entity_poly.pdbx_strand_id
1 'polypeptide(L)'
;MKYLSVILLFFAAQGALAQDWAQAKIEKSPRHREWVTVKHGGRSVETFVVYPESKSKTPVVLVIHEIFGMSDWVQELADEVAEAGYIAVAPDLLSGMGPNGGRTSD
;
A
#
# COMPACT_ATOMS: atom_id res chain seq x y z
N MET A 1 7.10 0.20 -35.94
CA MET A 1 7.93 0.07 -34.74
C MET A 1 8.21 1.41 -34.02
N LYS A 2 8.35 2.51 -34.72
CA LYS A 2 8.55 3.83 -34.07
C LYS A 2 7.41 4.28 -33.16
N TYR A 3 6.18 3.85 -33.43
CA TYR A 3 4.99 4.23 -32.64
C TYR A 3 4.77 3.37 -31.40
N LEU A 4 5.31 2.15 -31.35
CA LEU A 4 5.19 1.25 -30.19
C LEU A 4 5.97 1.80 -28.99
N SER A 5 7.15 2.37 -29.24
CA SER A 5 8.00 2.98 -28.20
C SER A 5 7.36 4.22 -27.57
N VAL A 6 6.64 5.01 -28.37
CA VAL A 6 5.92 6.21 -27.89
C VAL A 6 4.72 5.81 -27.01
N ILE A 7 4.01 4.75 -27.38
CA ILE A 7 2.88 4.25 -26.59
C ILE A 7 3.35 3.70 -25.25
N LEU A 8 4.45 2.94 -25.21
CA LEU A 8 5.03 2.42 -23.96
C LEU A 8 5.48 3.54 -23.01
N LEU A 9 6.09 4.60 -23.54
CA LEU A 9 6.49 5.76 -22.76
C LEU A 9 5.29 6.53 -22.17
N PHE A 10 4.19 6.59 -22.92
CA PHE A 10 2.98 7.27 -22.46
C PHE A 10 2.30 6.50 -21.31
N PHE A 11 2.28 5.15 -21.36
CA PHE A 11 1.76 4.32 -20.27
C PHE A 11 2.63 4.37 -19.01
N ALA A 12 3.95 4.42 -19.15
CA ALA A 12 4.87 4.54 -18.02
C ALA A 12 4.71 5.89 -17.30
N ALA A 13 4.49 6.97 -18.03
CA ALA A 13 4.26 8.30 -17.45
C ALA A 13 2.92 8.39 -16.67
N GLN A 14 1.88 7.69 -17.12
CA GLN A 14 0.59 7.66 -16.44
C GLN A 14 0.67 6.94 -15.09
N GLY A 15 1.43 5.84 -15.01
CA GLY A 15 1.63 5.11 -13.77
C GLY A 15 2.38 5.93 -12.70
N ALA A 16 3.39 6.68 -13.09
CA ALA A 16 4.14 7.55 -12.20
C ALA A 16 3.27 8.66 -11.59
N LEU A 17 2.45 9.32 -12.40
CA LEU A 17 1.53 10.37 -11.94
C LEU A 17 0.47 9.86 -10.95
N ALA A 18 -0.01 8.63 -11.14
CA ALA A 18 -0.98 8.02 -10.23
C ALA A 18 -0.37 7.70 -8.86
N GLN A 19 0.90 7.30 -8.79
CA GLN A 19 1.61 7.02 -7.54
C GLN A 19 1.94 8.30 -6.77
N ASP A 20 2.39 9.37 -7.44
CA ASP A 20 2.65 10.67 -6.82
C ASP A 20 1.41 11.23 -6.15
N TRP A 21 0.24 11.06 -6.74
CA TRP A 21 -1.03 11.47 -6.17
C TRP A 21 -1.38 10.67 -4.89
N ALA A 22 -1.20 9.36 -4.92
CA ALA A 22 -1.48 8.49 -3.78
C ALA A 22 -0.55 8.81 -2.61
N GLN A 23 0.74 8.98 -2.86
CA GLN A 23 1.72 9.38 -1.85
C GLN A 23 1.36 10.73 -1.21
N ALA A 24 0.99 11.73 -2.01
CA ALA A 24 0.60 13.04 -1.52
C ALA A 24 -0.65 12.98 -0.62
N LYS A 25 -1.59 12.07 -0.89
CA LYS A 25 -2.76 11.82 -0.04
C LYS A 25 -2.38 11.18 1.29
N ILE A 26 -1.52 10.17 1.26
CA ILE A 26 -1.04 9.50 2.48
C ILE A 26 -0.32 10.49 3.39
N GLU A 27 0.54 11.33 2.85
CA GLU A 27 1.29 12.33 3.63
C GLU A 27 0.39 13.33 4.36
N LYS A 28 -0.76 13.67 3.78
CA LYS A 28 -1.74 14.60 4.36
C LYS A 28 -2.75 13.93 5.29
N SER A 29 -2.75 12.60 5.38
CA SER A 29 -3.70 11.87 6.22
C SER A 29 -3.46 12.17 7.70
N PRO A 30 -4.50 12.49 8.48
CA PRO A 30 -4.39 12.70 9.93
C PRO A 30 -4.38 11.38 10.72
N ARG A 31 -4.63 10.25 10.06
CA ARG A 31 -4.79 8.94 10.70
C ARG A 31 -3.45 8.34 11.10
N HIS A 32 -3.44 7.66 12.25
CA HIS A 32 -2.28 6.88 12.67
C HIS A 32 -2.08 5.68 11.74
N ARG A 33 -0.85 5.51 11.28
CA ARG A 33 -0.44 4.40 10.43
C ARG A 33 0.92 3.87 10.86
N GLU A 34 1.11 2.58 10.73
CA GLU A 34 2.36 1.92 11.10
C GLU A 34 2.62 0.67 10.26
N TRP A 35 3.87 0.26 10.20
CA TRP A 35 4.28 -1.03 9.69
C TRP A 35 4.49 -1.99 10.85
N VAL A 36 3.92 -3.18 10.76
CA VAL A 36 4.01 -4.24 11.75
C VAL A 36 4.52 -5.51 11.08
N THR A 37 5.48 -6.17 11.70
CA THR A 37 5.95 -7.48 11.22
C THR A 37 5.12 -8.59 11.85
N VAL A 38 4.38 -9.32 11.03
CA VAL A 38 3.64 -10.52 11.44
C VAL A 38 4.50 -11.74 11.13
N LYS A 39 4.78 -12.54 12.18
CA LYS A 39 5.57 -13.75 12.04
C LYS A 39 4.67 -14.98 12.15
N HIS A 40 4.81 -15.88 11.17
CA HIS A 40 4.11 -17.17 11.19
C HIS A 40 4.99 -18.26 10.55
N GLY A 41 5.24 -19.33 11.29
CA GLY A 41 6.22 -20.32 10.87
C GLY A 41 7.60 -19.69 10.71
N GLY A 42 8.30 -20.00 9.65
CA GLY A 42 9.59 -19.36 9.31
C GLY A 42 9.47 -18.08 8.50
N ARG A 43 8.27 -17.52 8.35
CA ARG A 43 8.02 -16.36 7.50
C ARG A 43 7.68 -15.10 8.28
N SER A 44 8.25 -13.99 7.85
CA SER A 44 7.88 -12.64 8.31
C SER A 44 7.13 -11.90 7.21
N VAL A 45 5.97 -11.35 7.53
CA VAL A 45 5.14 -10.57 6.62
C VAL A 45 5.05 -9.14 7.15
N GLU A 46 5.60 -8.20 6.41
CA GLU A 46 5.47 -6.78 6.71
C GLU A 46 4.05 -6.34 6.38
N THR A 47 3.40 -5.68 7.33
CA THR A 47 1.98 -5.36 7.23
C THR A 47 1.76 -3.89 7.52
N PHE A 48 1.13 -3.20 6.61
CA PHE A 48 0.74 -1.81 6.78
C PHE A 48 -0.62 -1.74 7.48
N VAL A 49 -0.70 -1.02 8.59
CA VAL A 49 -1.92 -0.87 9.37
C VAL A 49 -2.28 0.60 9.48
N VAL A 50 -3.54 0.91 9.20
CA VAL A 50 -4.08 2.27 9.36
C VAL A 50 -5.28 2.21 10.29
N TYR A 51 -5.29 3.11 11.27
CA TYR A 51 -6.34 3.20 12.27
C TYR A 51 -7.30 4.35 11.95
N PRO A 52 -8.61 4.15 12.14
CA PRO A 52 -9.56 5.25 12.04
C PRO A 52 -9.37 6.24 13.19
N GLU A 53 -9.88 7.46 13.03
CA GLU A 53 -9.84 8.48 14.08
C GLU A 53 -10.81 8.19 15.25
N SER A 54 -11.49 7.06 15.24
CA SER A 54 -12.39 6.60 16.29
C SER A 54 -11.65 5.93 17.44
N LYS A 55 -12.12 6.14 18.68
CA LYS A 55 -11.63 5.47 19.88
C LYS A 55 -12.46 4.24 20.28
N SER A 56 -13.54 3.93 19.56
CA SER A 56 -14.39 2.78 19.84
C SER A 56 -13.87 1.52 19.15
N LYS A 57 -14.41 0.37 19.57
CA LYS A 57 -14.15 -0.90 18.89
C LYS A 57 -14.61 -0.80 17.43
N THR A 58 -13.73 -1.17 16.53
CA THR A 58 -13.90 -0.97 15.09
C THR A 58 -13.62 -2.27 14.35
N PRO A 59 -14.47 -2.66 13.39
CA PRO A 59 -14.19 -3.82 12.56
C PRO A 59 -12.88 -3.68 11.78
N VAL A 60 -12.24 -4.79 11.52
CA VAL A 60 -11.00 -4.87 10.73
C VAL A 60 -11.35 -5.23 9.29
N VAL A 61 -10.73 -4.53 8.34
CA VAL A 61 -10.79 -4.85 6.92
C VAL A 61 -9.39 -5.27 6.46
N LEU A 62 -9.30 -6.47 5.91
CA LEU A 62 -8.08 -6.97 5.29
C LEU A 62 -8.00 -6.47 3.85
N VAL A 63 -6.96 -5.71 3.54
CA VAL A 63 -6.69 -5.18 2.20
C VAL A 63 -5.63 -6.07 1.54
N ILE A 64 -6.00 -6.75 0.45
CA ILE A 64 -5.11 -7.65 -0.28
C ILE A 64 -4.66 -6.94 -1.55
N HIS A 65 -3.34 -6.74 -1.69
CA HIS A 65 -2.76 -6.12 -2.86
C HIS A 65 -2.79 -7.05 -4.09
N GLU A 66 -2.58 -6.47 -5.25
CA GLU A 66 -2.43 -7.17 -6.53
C GLU A 66 -0.95 -7.57 -6.79
N ILE A 67 -0.59 -7.91 -8.02
CA ILE A 67 0.73 -8.47 -8.37
C ILE A 67 1.93 -7.56 -8.09
N PHE A 68 1.72 -6.24 -7.93
CA PHE A 68 2.79 -5.28 -7.68
C PHE A 68 3.12 -5.09 -6.20
N GLY A 69 2.42 -5.78 -5.30
CA GLY A 69 2.67 -5.68 -3.86
C GLY A 69 2.13 -4.39 -3.24
N MET A 70 2.83 -3.89 -2.23
CA MET A 70 2.42 -2.73 -1.44
C MET A 70 2.85 -1.41 -2.11
N SER A 71 2.21 -1.09 -3.23
CA SER A 71 2.37 0.20 -3.89
C SER A 71 1.78 1.35 -3.06
N ASP A 72 2.12 2.59 -3.39
CA ASP A 72 1.54 3.78 -2.75
C ASP A 72 0.02 3.81 -2.89
N TRP A 73 -0.50 3.32 -4.01
CA TRP A 73 -1.94 3.20 -4.22
C TRP A 73 -2.61 2.26 -3.22
N VAL A 74 -2.01 1.11 -2.92
CA VAL A 74 -2.56 0.16 -1.93
C VAL A 74 -2.53 0.76 -0.52
N GLN A 75 -1.47 1.48 -0.18
CA GLN A 75 -1.38 2.18 1.10
C GLN A 75 -2.42 3.29 1.20
N GLU A 76 -2.65 4.03 0.13
CA GLU A 76 -3.69 5.06 0.07
C GLU A 76 -5.09 4.45 0.19
N LEU A 77 -5.36 3.33 -0.48
CA LEU A 77 -6.61 2.59 -0.34
C LEU A 77 -6.83 2.14 1.12
N ALA A 78 -5.80 1.66 1.80
CA ALA A 78 -5.88 1.32 3.22
C ALA A 78 -6.23 2.54 4.09
N ASP A 79 -5.68 3.71 3.76
CA ASP A 79 -6.02 4.95 4.43
C ASP A 79 -7.48 5.37 4.19
N GLU A 80 -8.02 5.21 2.97
CA GLU A 80 -9.43 5.44 2.66
C GLU A 80 -10.36 4.48 3.41
N VAL A 81 -9.98 3.22 3.56
CA VAL A 81 -10.73 2.25 4.37
C VAL A 81 -10.77 2.71 5.83
N ALA A 82 -9.68 3.24 6.35
CA ALA A 82 -9.64 3.78 7.71
C ALA A 82 -10.44 5.09 7.82
N GLU A 83 -10.45 5.93 6.79
CA GLU A 83 -11.33 7.10 6.73
C GLU A 83 -12.81 6.72 6.83
N ALA A 84 -13.20 5.61 6.23
CA ALA A 84 -14.55 5.07 6.31
C ALA A 84 -14.92 4.48 7.69
N GLY A 85 -13.99 4.43 8.63
CA GLY A 85 -14.22 4.03 10.02
C GLY A 85 -13.81 2.61 10.36
N TYR A 86 -12.94 1.98 9.57
CA TYR A 86 -12.43 0.62 9.80
C TYR A 86 -10.95 0.63 10.16
N ILE A 87 -10.48 -0.41 10.86
CA ILE A 87 -9.04 -0.66 10.93
C ILE A 87 -8.64 -1.36 9.64
N ALA A 88 -7.78 -0.73 8.84
CA ALA A 88 -7.27 -1.33 7.62
C ALA A 88 -5.98 -2.10 7.91
N VAL A 89 -5.92 -3.36 7.49
CA VAL A 89 -4.75 -4.22 7.63
C VAL A 89 -4.35 -4.69 6.24
N ALA A 90 -3.21 -4.23 5.76
CA ALA A 90 -2.71 -4.49 4.41
C ALA A 90 -1.36 -5.23 4.47
N PRO A 91 -1.35 -6.58 4.44
CA PRO A 91 -0.11 -7.33 4.46
C PRO A 91 0.60 -7.25 3.11
N ASP A 92 1.91 -7.06 3.14
CA ASP A 92 2.77 -7.26 1.99
C ASP A 92 3.04 -8.76 1.80
N LEU A 93 2.20 -9.40 1.02
CA LEU A 93 2.29 -10.85 0.77
C LEU A 93 3.54 -11.24 -0.02
N LEU A 94 4.23 -10.26 -0.61
CA LEU A 94 5.51 -10.40 -1.29
C LEU A 94 6.69 -9.93 -0.42
N SER A 95 6.50 -9.83 0.90
CA SER A 95 7.57 -9.49 1.84
C SER A 95 8.81 -10.37 1.63
N GLY A 96 9.97 -9.75 1.56
CA GLY A 96 11.24 -10.40 1.24
C GLY A 96 11.60 -10.37 -0.25
N MET A 97 10.69 -9.97 -1.13
CA MET A 97 10.92 -9.86 -2.58
C MET A 97 11.17 -8.41 -3.04
N GLY A 98 11.07 -7.46 -2.15
CA GLY A 98 11.38 -6.06 -2.42
C GLY A 98 12.89 -5.79 -2.45
N PRO A 99 13.28 -4.51 -2.63
CA PRO A 99 14.69 -4.13 -2.64
C PRO A 99 15.44 -4.61 -1.40
N ASN A 100 16.62 -5.18 -1.59
CA ASN A 100 17.45 -5.73 -0.52
C ASN A 100 16.75 -6.80 0.36
N GLY A 101 15.79 -7.51 -0.18
CA GLY A 101 14.99 -8.48 0.57
C GLY A 101 13.98 -7.86 1.54
N GLY A 102 13.61 -6.60 1.33
CA GLY A 102 12.66 -5.84 2.13
C GLY A 102 11.22 -5.93 1.64
N ARG A 103 10.46 -4.89 1.97
CA ARG A 103 9.08 -4.71 1.52
C ARG A 103 9.02 -4.37 0.04
N THR A 104 7.92 -4.68 -0.61
CA THR A 104 7.70 -4.28 -2.00
C THR A 104 7.40 -2.78 -2.16
N SER A 105 7.19 -2.07 -1.04
CA SER A 105 7.04 -0.61 -0.99
C SER A 105 8.36 0.16 -0.89
N ASP A 106 9.48 -0.51 -0.65
CA ASP A 106 10.79 0.12 -0.42
C ASP A 106 11.49 0.56 -1.70
#